data_95a980c53c593c6b8d6db8c581172aea
#
_entry.id   95a980c53c593c6b8d6db8c581172aea
#
_cell.length_a   1.000
_cell.length_b   1.000
_cell.length_c   1.000
_cell.angle_alpha   90.00
_cell.angle_beta   90.00
_cell.angle_gamma   90.00
#
_symmetry.space_group_name_H-M   'P 1'
#
loop_
_entity.id
_entity.type
_entity.pdbx_description
1 polymer ?
#
loop_
_entity_poly.entity_id
_entity_poly.type
_entity_poly.pdbx_seq_one_letter_code
_entity_poly.pdbx_strand_id
1 'polypeptide(L)'
;MRAAVLTEYHRPLELTERPVPELSHPTDVLVRIGGAGVCATDLHAIEGLMEPAGVTLPRVLGHENAGWVEEAGVGVTTFAKGDAVLVYPPYSCGLCVACRRGNDMHCAQHQFTGLSVDGGFADYVLVSERSLLRLPDGVEPVAVAPHADAGLTAYHAVRRSSHLLTPGSTAAVIGVGGVGHIALQLVRELGSSTVIAVDTDERRRRLAAELGADEVVGSADAVREATDGRGADVVFDFVGTDQTHAASAEMLARGGTYSVIGYGGTISIPSGALVVN
;
A
#
# COMPACT_ATOMS: atom_id res chain seq x y z
N MET A 1 -10.94 0.02 -25.83
CA MET A 1 -11.11 0.56 -24.48
C MET A 1 -10.31 1.84 -24.32
N ARG A 2 -10.77 2.76 -23.48
CA ARG A 2 -9.99 3.94 -23.11
C ARG A 2 -8.94 3.53 -22.08
N ALA A 3 -7.76 4.14 -22.14
CA ALA A 3 -6.70 3.94 -21.16
C ALA A 3 -5.87 5.22 -21.01
N ALA A 4 -5.45 5.53 -19.77
CA ALA A 4 -4.50 6.58 -19.48
C ALA A 4 -3.09 5.96 -19.43
N VAL A 5 -2.26 6.30 -20.41
CA VAL A 5 -0.99 5.64 -20.69
C VAL A 5 0.17 6.55 -20.37
N LEU A 6 1.15 6.06 -19.65
CA LEU A 6 2.45 6.68 -19.50
C LEU A 6 3.30 6.34 -20.73
N THR A 7 3.47 7.30 -21.64
CA THR A 7 4.22 7.14 -22.90
C THR A 7 5.64 7.66 -22.79
N GLU A 8 5.88 8.66 -21.93
CA GLU A 8 7.16 9.30 -21.68
C GLU A 8 7.25 9.68 -20.20
N TYR A 9 8.41 9.51 -19.56
CA TYR A 9 8.63 9.98 -18.18
C TYR A 9 8.56 11.50 -18.10
N HIS A 10 8.19 12.01 -16.93
CA HIS A 10 8.02 13.45 -16.64
C HIS A 10 6.92 14.12 -17.49
N ARG A 11 6.00 13.35 -18.04
CA ARG A 11 4.85 13.83 -18.82
C ARG A 11 3.53 13.37 -18.20
N PRO A 12 2.46 14.13 -18.37
CA PRO A 12 1.11 13.67 -18.01
C PRO A 12 0.76 12.39 -18.77
N LEU A 13 -0.11 11.55 -18.17
CA LEU A 13 -0.65 10.38 -18.84
C LEU A 13 -1.46 10.80 -20.07
N GLU A 14 -1.33 10.06 -21.16
CA GLU A 14 -2.09 10.28 -22.38
C GLU A 14 -3.34 9.40 -22.41
N LEU A 15 -4.50 10.01 -22.61
CA LEU A 15 -5.74 9.25 -22.82
C LEU A 15 -5.79 8.74 -24.25
N THR A 16 -5.75 7.42 -24.42
CA THR A 16 -5.70 6.75 -25.73
C THR A 16 -6.75 5.64 -25.84
N GLU A 17 -7.11 5.31 -27.07
CA GLU A 17 -7.87 4.09 -27.36
C GLU A 17 -6.91 2.90 -27.56
N ARG A 18 -7.18 1.80 -26.87
CA ARG A 18 -6.42 0.56 -26.94
C ARG A 18 -7.37 -0.63 -27.17
N PRO A 19 -6.89 -1.74 -27.75
CA PRO A 19 -7.68 -2.96 -27.77
C PRO A 19 -8.00 -3.42 -26.35
N VAL A 20 -9.14 -4.05 -26.17
CA VAL A 20 -9.46 -4.74 -24.90
C VAL A 20 -8.52 -5.94 -24.80
N PRO A 21 -7.87 -6.19 -23.63
CA PRO A 21 -7.02 -7.35 -23.45
C PRO A 21 -7.80 -8.65 -23.67
N GLU A 22 -7.18 -9.60 -24.36
CA GLU A 22 -7.74 -10.94 -24.59
C GLU A 22 -7.20 -11.93 -23.55
N LEU A 23 -8.05 -12.88 -23.14
CA LEU A 23 -7.62 -13.95 -22.24
C LEU A 23 -6.60 -14.84 -22.97
N SER A 24 -5.41 -14.98 -22.40
CA SER A 24 -4.30 -15.76 -22.95
C SER A 24 -4.01 -17.04 -22.15
N HIS A 25 -4.45 -17.07 -20.89
CA HIS A 25 -4.28 -18.19 -19.99
C HIS A 25 -5.64 -18.72 -19.52
N PRO A 26 -5.77 -20.03 -19.24
CA PRO A 26 -7.03 -20.59 -18.73
C PRO A 26 -7.53 -19.96 -17.43
N THR A 27 -6.63 -19.41 -16.61
CA THR A 27 -6.95 -18.77 -15.32
C THR A 27 -6.99 -17.25 -15.39
N ASP A 28 -6.96 -16.67 -16.59
CA ASP A 28 -7.11 -15.23 -16.78
C ASP A 28 -8.54 -14.78 -16.51
N VAL A 29 -8.67 -13.60 -15.97
CA VAL A 29 -9.94 -12.90 -15.74
C VAL A 29 -9.82 -11.47 -16.26
N LEU A 30 -10.72 -11.08 -17.14
CA LEU A 30 -10.90 -9.71 -17.57
C LEU A 30 -11.81 -9.02 -16.56
N VAL A 31 -11.31 -7.98 -15.90
CA VAL A 31 -12.06 -7.18 -14.94
C VAL A 31 -12.42 -5.83 -15.56
N ARG A 32 -13.71 -5.52 -15.62
CA ARG A 32 -14.20 -4.18 -15.93
C ARG A 32 -14.02 -3.29 -14.71
N ILE A 33 -13.25 -2.23 -14.85
CA ILE A 33 -12.89 -1.34 -13.74
C ILE A 33 -14.12 -0.54 -13.27
N GLY A 34 -14.38 -0.59 -11.96
CA GLY A 34 -15.37 0.24 -11.29
C GLY A 34 -14.72 1.41 -10.54
N GLY A 35 -13.50 1.21 -10.08
CA GLY A 35 -12.66 2.23 -9.45
C GLY A 35 -11.19 1.86 -9.52
N ALA A 36 -10.34 2.87 -9.71
CA ALA A 36 -8.88 2.76 -9.65
C ALA A 36 -8.35 3.93 -8.82
N GLY A 37 -7.73 3.64 -7.68
CA GLY A 37 -7.12 4.64 -6.81
C GLY A 37 -5.82 5.18 -7.41
N VAL A 38 -5.44 6.38 -6.97
CA VAL A 38 -4.17 7.03 -7.33
C VAL A 38 -3.25 7.03 -6.12
N CYS A 39 -2.10 6.40 -6.25
CA CYS A 39 -1.08 6.31 -5.23
C CYS A 39 0.13 7.22 -5.54
N ALA A 40 0.91 7.55 -4.52
CA ALA A 40 2.20 8.24 -4.72
C ALA A 40 3.14 7.44 -5.63
N THR A 41 3.04 6.12 -5.65
CA THR A 41 3.81 5.24 -6.52
C THR A 41 3.53 5.50 -8.02
N ASP A 42 2.32 5.89 -8.39
CA ASP A 42 2.01 6.27 -9.78
C ASP A 42 2.76 7.56 -10.16
N LEU A 43 2.87 8.51 -9.23
CA LEU A 43 3.67 9.72 -9.44
C LEU A 43 5.17 9.39 -9.54
N HIS A 44 5.67 8.50 -8.69
CA HIS A 44 7.05 8.01 -8.79
C HIS A 44 7.30 7.30 -10.14
N ALA A 45 6.31 6.58 -10.68
CA ALA A 45 6.42 5.96 -12.00
C ALA A 45 6.49 7.01 -13.11
N ILE A 46 5.70 8.09 -13.04
CA ILE A 46 5.75 9.22 -13.97
C ILE A 46 7.13 9.90 -13.93
N GLU A 47 7.73 10.02 -12.74
CA GLU A 47 9.07 10.59 -12.54
C GLU A 47 10.22 9.63 -12.90
N GLY A 48 9.92 8.42 -13.40
CA GLY A 48 10.92 7.41 -13.79
C GLY A 48 11.56 6.66 -12.63
N LEU A 49 11.15 6.91 -11.39
CA LEU A 49 11.75 6.30 -10.19
C LEU A 49 11.40 4.82 -10.02
N MET A 50 10.41 4.31 -10.77
CA MET A 50 9.93 2.93 -10.67
C MET A 50 10.46 2.00 -11.77
N GLU A 51 11.47 2.42 -12.55
CA GLU A 51 12.17 1.51 -13.49
C GLU A 51 12.74 0.26 -12.80
N PRO A 52 13.36 0.36 -11.58
CA PRO A 52 13.83 -0.82 -10.86
C PRO A 52 12.72 -1.79 -10.44
N ALA A 53 11.47 -1.30 -10.33
CA ALA A 53 10.28 -2.12 -10.07
C ALA A 53 9.67 -2.73 -11.34
N GLY A 54 10.32 -2.57 -12.50
CA GLY A 54 9.91 -3.15 -13.77
C GLY A 54 8.98 -2.28 -14.61
N VAL A 55 8.82 -1.00 -14.30
CA VAL A 55 8.09 -0.06 -15.16
C VAL A 55 8.86 0.13 -16.46
N THR A 56 8.21 -0.18 -17.58
CA THR A 56 8.72 0.03 -18.94
C THR A 56 7.64 0.75 -19.76
N LEU A 57 8.07 1.66 -20.64
CA LEU A 57 7.15 2.45 -21.45
C LEU A 57 6.84 1.78 -22.80
N PRO A 58 5.64 1.94 -23.38
CA PRO A 58 4.49 2.58 -22.75
C PRO A 58 3.81 1.71 -21.68
N ARG A 59 3.19 2.29 -20.65
CA ARG A 59 2.55 1.57 -19.54
C ARG A 59 1.20 2.19 -19.16
N VAL A 60 0.17 1.37 -18.96
CA VAL A 60 -1.05 1.74 -18.24
C VAL A 60 -0.77 1.59 -16.75
N LEU A 61 -0.78 2.70 -16.00
CA LEU A 61 -0.59 2.68 -14.55
C LEU A 61 -1.89 2.32 -13.81
N GLY A 62 -1.88 2.45 -12.49
CA GLY A 62 -3.03 2.17 -11.60
C GLY A 62 -3.00 0.75 -11.05
N HIS A 63 -2.67 0.65 -9.75
CA HIS A 63 -2.53 -0.62 -9.04
C HIS A 63 -3.55 -0.78 -7.90
N GLU A 64 -4.39 0.20 -7.65
CA GLU A 64 -5.47 0.17 -6.65
C GLU A 64 -6.81 -0.08 -7.33
N ASN A 65 -7.08 -1.33 -7.74
CA ASN A 65 -8.17 -1.65 -8.65
C ASN A 65 -9.27 -2.47 -8.00
N ALA A 66 -10.52 -2.10 -8.30
CA ALA A 66 -11.70 -2.92 -8.02
C ALA A 66 -12.71 -2.76 -9.18
N GLY A 67 -13.54 -3.78 -9.36
CA GLY A 67 -14.48 -3.79 -10.47
C GLY A 67 -15.37 -5.02 -10.49
N TRP A 68 -15.76 -5.41 -11.67
CA TRP A 68 -16.59 -6.59 -11.89
C TRP A 68 -15.96 -7.50 -12.92
N VAL A 69 -16.05 -8.79 -12.70
CA VAL A 69 -15.64 -9.80 -13.68
C VAL A 69 -16.45 -9.62 -14.97
N GLU A 70 -15.80 -9.32 -16.07
CA GLU A 70 -16.40 -9.21 -17.39
C GLU A 70 -16.33 -10.53 -18.14
N GLU A 71 -15.18 -11.21 -18.11
CA GLU A 71 -14.95 -12.48 -18.74
C GLU A 71 -13.97 -13.31 -17.93
N ALA A 72 -14.15 -14.62 -17.90
CA ALA A 72 -13.33 -15.56 -17.16
C ALA A 72 -12.85 -16.69 -18.08
N GLY A 73 -11.59 -17.06 -17.96
CA GLY A 73 -10.98 -18.17 -18.69
C GLY A 73 -11.57 -19.53 -18.28
N VAL A 74 -11.41 -20.52 -19.13
CA VAL A 74 -12.02 -21.86 -18.97
C VAL A 74 -11.54 -22.62 -17.72
N GLY A 75 -10.42 -22.21 -17.13
CA GLY A 75 -9.87 -22.80 -15.89
C GLY A 75 -10.26 -22.03 -14.63
N VAL A 76 -10.95 -20.92 -14.75
CA VAL A 76 -11.44 -20.14 -13.60
C VAL A 76 -12.61 -20.87 -12.95
N THR A 77 -12.53 -21.09 -11.65
CA THR A 77 -13.51 -21.90 -10.91
C THR A 77 -14.22 -21.15 -9.79
N THR A 78 -13.63 -20.04 -9.33
CA THR A 78 -14.12 -19.32 -8.13
C THR A 78 -14.87 -18.03 -8.45
N PHE A 79 -14.79 -17.55 -9.70
CA PHE A 79 -15.42 -16.31 -10.15
C PHE A 79 -16.26 -16.52 -11.41
N ALA A 80 -17.35 -15.74 -11.52
CA ALA A 80 -18.23 -15.71 -12.67
C ALA A 80 -18.44 -14.26 -13.14
N LYS A 81 -18.87 -14.09 -14.38
CA LYS A 81 -19.23 -12.77 -14.93
C LYS A 81 -20.23 -12.05 -13.99
N GLY A 82 -19.91 -10.81 -13.68
CA GLY A 82 -20.71 -9.94 -12.81
C GLY A 82 -20.26 -9.94 -11.34
N ASP A 83 -19.41 -10.87 -10.90
CA ASP A 83 -18.87 -10.87 -9.55
C ASP A 83 -18.10 -9.59 -9.26
N ALA A 84 -18.39 -8.93 -8.12
CA ALA A 84 -17.66 -7.77 -7.66
C ALA A 84 -16.34 -8.20 -7.00
N VAL A 85 -15.22 -7.61 -7.42
CA VAL A 85 -13.87 -8.04 -7.03
C VAL A 85 -12.95 -6.87 -6.71
N LEU A 86 -12.04 -7.10 -5.76
CA LEU A 86 -10.85 -6.32 -5.52
C LEU A 86 -9.67 -7.03 -6.17
N VAL A 87 -8.78 -6.27 -6.81
CA VAL A 87 -7.60 -6.82 -7.49
C VAL A 87 -6.39 -6.67 -6.59
N TYR A 88 -5.86 -7.77 -6.10
CA TYR A 88 -4.55 -7.82 -5.43
C TYR A 88 -3.45 -7.54 -6.47
N PRO A 89 -2.69 -6.43 -6.35
CA PRO A 89 -1.80 -5.99 -7.42
C PRO A 89 -0.61 -6.92 -7.71
N PRO A 90 0.01 -7.63 -6.74
CA PRO A 90 1.04 -8.60 -7.05
C PRO A 90 0.48 -9.84 -7.77
N TYR A 91 1.06 -10.17 -8.93
CA TYR A 91 0.88 -11.48 -9.54
C TYR A 91 1.76 -12.52 -8.84
N SER A 92 1.22 -13.69 -8.61
CA SER A 92 1.96 -14.81 -8.04
C SER A 92 1.67 -16.13 -8.74
N CYS A 93 2.72 -16.93 -9.00
CA CYS A 93 2.60 -18.20 -9.73
C CYS A 93 1.92 -19.32 -8.93
N GLY A 94 1.78 -19.20 -7.60
CA GLY A 94 1.23 -20.24 -6.73
C GLY A 94 2.12 -21.48 -6.50
N LEU A 95 3.19 -21.64 -7.26
CA LEU A 95 3.97 -22.89 -7.34
C LEU A 95 5.37 -22.81 -6.71
N CYS A 96 6.02 -21.64 -6.71
CA CYS A 96 7.35 -21.46 -6.13
C CYS A 96 7.33 -21.59 -4.60
N VAL A 97 8.52 -21.69 -4.00
CA VAL A 97 8.68 -21.87 -2.55
C VAL A 97 8.01 -20.76 -1.76
N ALA A 98 8.12 -19.50 -2.21
CA ALA A 98 7.51 -18.36 -1.54
C ALA A 98 5.98 -18.47 -1.55
N CYS A 99 5.37 -18.73 -2.72
CA CYS A 99 3.92 -18.89 -2.84
C CYS A 99 3.37 -20.05 -2.01
N ARG A 100 4.07 -21.19 -2.00
CA ARG A 100 3.67 -22.38 -1.20
C ARG A 100 3.76 -22.15 0.30
N ARG A 101 4.49 -21.11 0.73
CA ARG A 101 4.58 -20.66 2.13
C ARG A 101 3.59 -19.55 2.47
N GLY A 102 2.76 -19.11 1.51
CA GLY A 102 1.83 -17.99 1.70
C GLY A 102 2.51 -16.61 1.62
N ASN A 103 3.73 -16.53 1.10
CA ASN A 103 4.48 -15.28 0.93
C ASN A 103 4.47 -14.85 -0.54
N ASP A 104 3.30 -14.67 -1.10
CA ASP A 104 3.09 -14.40 -2.54
C ASP A 104 3.83 -13.15 -3.04
N MET A 105 4.01 -12.15 -2.19
CA MET A 105 4.79 -10.94 -2.50
C MET A 105 6.27 -11.23 -2.84
N HIS A 106 6.79 -12.38 -2.45
CA HIS A 106 8.15 -12.84 -2.76
C HIS A 106 8.17 -13.91 -3.87
N CYS A 107 7.15 -13.95 -4.72
CA CYS A 107 7.08 -14.87 -5.83
C CYS A 107 8.28 -14.72 -6.77
N ALA A 108 8.88 -15.85 -7.20
CA ALA A 108 10.01 -15.84 -8.14
C ALA A 108 9.60 -15.33 -9.55
N GLN A 109 8.31 -15.34 -9.87
CA GLN A 109 7.72 -14.82 -11.11
C GLN A 109 6.87 -13.57 -10.83
N HIS A 110 7.28 -12.79 -9.85
CA HIS A 110 6.54 -11.62 -9.42
C HIS A 110 6.37 -10.61 -10.56
N GLN A 111 5.12 -10.18 -10.76
CA GLN A 111 4.74 -9.03 -11.56
C GLN A 111 3.83 -8.15 -10.70
N PHE A 112 3.66 -6.90 -11.09
CA PHE A 112 2.84 -5.97 -10.34
C PHE A 112 1.93 -5.20 -11.29
N THR A 113 0.63 -5.40 -11.15
CA THR A 113 -0.42 -4.74 -11.94
C THR A 113 -0.29 -3.23 -11.80
N GLY A 114 -0.22 -2.51 -12.91
CA GLY A 114 -0.03 -1.07 -12.94
C GLY A 114 1.42 -0.59 -12.86
N LEU A 115 2.40 -1.51 -12.74
CA LEU A 115 3.84 -1.18 -12.76
C LEU A 115 4.57 -2.03 -13.81
N SER A 116 4.82 -3.32 -13.53
CA SER A 116 5.52 -4.19 -14.49
C SER A 116 4.62 -4.75 -15.58
N VAL A 117 3.30 -4.76 -15.35
CA VAL A 117 2.26 -5.06 -16.34
C VAL A 117 1.20 -3.97 -16.34
N ASP A 118 0.37 -3.88 -17.38
CA ASP A 118 -0.68 -2.87 -17.47
C ASP A 118 -1.69 -2.96 -16.33
N GLY A 119 -2.13 -1.79 -15.86
CA GLY A 119 -2.99 -1.61 -14.68
C GLY A 119 -4.38 -1.08 -15.01
N GLY A 120 -5.03 -0.54 -13.98
CA GLY A 120 -6.45 -0.20 -14.01
C GLY A 120 -6.79 1.25 -14.36
N PHE A 121 -5.83 2.09 -14.76
CA PHE A 121 -6.19 3.38 -15.35
C PHE A 121 -6.71 3.19 -16.77
N ALA A 122 -7.68 2.27 -16.93
CA ALA A 122 -8.32 1.87 -18.15
C ALA A 122 -9.75 1.38 -17.88
N ASP A 123 -10.55 1.15 -18.94
CA ASP A 123 -11.89 0.56 -18.77
C ASP A 123 -11.83 -0.91 -18.31
N TYR A 124 -10.74 -1.64 -18.64
CA TYR A 124 -10.54 -3.05 -18.30
C TYR A 124 -9.09 -3.35 -17.92
N VAL A 125 -8.90 -4.33 -17.05
CA VAL A 125 -7.59 -4.91 -16.70
C VAL A 125 -7.66 -6.43 -16.78
N LEU A 126 -6.60 -7.05 -17.29
CA LEU A 126 -6.44 -8.50 -17.35
C LEU A 126 -5.57 -8.95 -16.16
N VAL A 127 -6.08 -9.89 -15.36
CA VAL A 127 -5.39 -10.41 -14.18
C VAL A 127 -5.59 -11.92 -14.06
N SER A 128 -4.80 -12.58 -13.23
CA SER A 128 -5.04 -13.97 -12.87
C SER A 128 -6.18 -14.09 -11.85
N GLU A 129 -6.98 -15.15 -11.90
CA GLU A 129 -7.95 -15.52 -10.85
C GLU A 129 -7.34 -15.45 -9.45
N ARG A 130 -6.08 -15.83 -9.31
CA ARG A 130 -5.33 -15.81 -8.04
C ARG A 130 -5.12 -14.40 -7.46
N SER A 131 -5.20 -13.38 -8.29
CA SER A 131 -5.11 -11.97 -7.87
C SER A 131 -6.46 -11.35 -7.51
N LEU A 132 -7.53 -12.12 -7.45
CA LEU A 132 -8.86 -11.60 -7.16
C LEU A 132 -9.34 -11.96 -5.75
N LEU A 133 -9.96 -10.98 -5.11
CA LEU A 133 -10.72 -11.16 -3.88
C LEU A 133 -12.17 -10.77 -4.13
N ARG A 134 -13.10 -11.66 -3.78
CA ARG A 134 -14.53 -11.37 -3.88
C ARG A 134 -14.91 -10.28 -2.87
N LEU A 135 -15.62 -9.26 -3.32
CA LEU A 135 -16.20 -8.27 -2.42
C LEU A 135 -17.43 -8.83 -1.71
N PRO A 136 -17.67 -8.44 -0.47
CA PRO A 136 -18.94 -8.75 0.22
C PRO A 136 -20.14 -8.13 -0.52
N ASP A 137 -21.31 -8.74 -0.36
CA ASP A 137 -22.55 -8.23 -0.92
C ASP A 137 -22.82 -6.79 -0.47
N GLY A 138 -23.20 -5.94 -1.40
CA GLY A 138 -23.50 -4.52 -1.16
C GLY A 138 -22.29 -3.60 -1.07
N VAL A 139 -21.07 -4.12 -1.22
CA VAL A 139 -19.85 -3.30 -1.30
C VAL A 139 -19.59 -2.89 -2.74
N GLU A 140 -19.63 -1.59 -3.00
CA GLU A 140 -19.36 -1.06 -4.33
C GLU A 140 -17.85 -0.99 -4.60
N PRO A 141 -17.37 -1.51 -5.75
CA PRO A 141 -15.95 -1.52 -6.09
C PRO A 141 -15.27 -0.17 -5.98
N VAL A 142 -15.91 0.91 -6.42
CA VAL A 142 -15.33 2.27 -6.37
C VAL A 142 -15.01 2.72 -4.94
N ALA A 143 -15.77 2.27 -3.97
CA ALA A 143 -15.58 2.65 -2.57
C ALA A 143 -14.37 1.97 -1.92
N VAL A 144 -13.93 0.83 -2.46
CA VAL A 144 -12.89 -0.01 -1.85
C VAL A 144 -11.63 -0.15 -2.70
N ALA A 145 -11.61 0.38 -3.91
CA ALA A 145 -10.46 0.28 -4.80
C ALA A 145 -9.12 0.66 -4.13
N PRO A 146 -9.01 1.76 -3.33
CA PRO A 146 -7.75 2.10 -2.64
C PRO A 146 -7.28 1.04 -1.64
N HIS A 147 -8.17 0.18 -1.15
CA HIS A 147 -7.78 -0.89 -0.22
C HIS A 147 -6.99 -2.01 -0.90
N ALA A 148 -6.94 -2.05 -2.24
CA ALA A 148 -6.11 -2.99 -2.98
C ALA A 148 -4.61 -2.78 -2.72
N ASP A 149 -4.17 -1.53 -2.46
CA ASP A 149 -2.81 -1.22 -2.05
C ASP A 149 -2.75 -0.48 -0.72
N ALA A 150 -3.32 0.73 -0.58
CA ALA A 150 -3.21 1.51 0.65
C ALA A 150 -3.73 0.74 1.87
N GLY A 151 -4.89 0.05 1.76
CA GLY A 151 -5.43 -0.80 2.81
C GLY A 151 -4.56 -2.01 3.11
N LEU A 152 -4.11 -2.71 2.06
CA LEU A 152 -3.25 -3.89 2.18
C LEU A 152 -1.91 -3.56 2.80
N THR A 153 -1.27 -2.48 2.35
CA THR A 153 0.03 -2.00 2.83
C THR A 153 -0.05 -1.61 4.30
N ALA A 154 -1.07 -0.85 4.69
CA ALA A 154 -1.33 -0.49 6.08
C ALA A 154 -1.56 -1.73 6.95
N TYR A 155 -2.44 -2.64 6.51
CA TYR A 155 -2.74 -3.87 7.24
C TYR A 155 -1.49 -4.76 7.40
N HIS A 156 -0.69 -4.91 6.35
CA HIS A 156 0.54 -5.71 6.41
C HIS A 156 1.51 -5.16 7.46
N ALA A 157 1.77 -3.84 7.44
CA ALA A 157 2.66 -3.19 8.38
C ALA A 157 2.21 -3.37 9.83
N VAL A 158 0.93 -3.07 10.12
CA VAL A 158 0.35 -3.17 11.45
C VAL A 158 0.30 -4.62 11.93
N ARG A 159 -0.13 -5.55 11.05
CA ARG A 159 -0.23 -6.99 11.38
C ARG A 159 1.13 -7.60 11.75
N ARG A 160 2.20 -7.22 11.05
CA ARG A 160 3.56 -7.70 11.36
C ARG A 160 4.04 -7.23 12.74
N SER A 161 3.60 -6.06 13.19
CA SER A 161 3.97 -5.45 14.47
C SER A 161 2.92 -5.68 15.57
N SER A 162 1.84 -6.44 15.30
CA SER A 162 0.72 -6.60 16.23
C SER A 162 1.11 -7.15 17.60
N HIS A 163 2.15 -7.98 17.67
CA HIS A 163 2.67 -8.52 18.92
C HIS A 163 3.34 -7.48 19.82
N LEU A 164 3.63 -6.29 19.31
CA LEU A 164 4.20 -5.15 20.03
C LEU A 164 3.13 -4.13 20.45
N LEU A 165 1.94 -4.20 19.86
CA LEU A 165 0.82 -3.28 20.09
C LEU A 165 -0.01 -3.72 21.31
N THR A 166 0.62 -3.74 22.47
CA THR A 166 0.06 -4.24 23.73
C THR A 166 -0.34 -3.10 24.68
N PRO A 167 -1.16 -3.36 25.72
CA PRO A 167 -1.47 -2.36 26.74
C PRO A 167 -0.20 -1.74 27.36
N GLY A 168 -0.13 -0.41 27.37
CA GLY A 168 1.00 0.35 27.90
C GLY A 168 2.12 0.61 26.88
N SER A 169 2.06 0.02 25.68
CA SER A 169 2.94 0.41 24.59
C SER A 169 2.46 1.68 23.88
N THR A 170 3.35 2.34 23.17
CA THR A 170 3.07 3.51 22.33
C THR A 170 3.44 3.22 20.88
N ALA A 171 2.53 3.48 19.98
CA ALA A 171 2.75 3.42 18.53
C ALA A 171 2.73 4.83 17.92
N ALA A 172 3.80 5.23 17.24
CA ALA A 172 3.85 6.46 16.47
C ALA A 172 3.59 6.18 14.98
N VAL A 173 2.66 6.92 14.37
CA VAL A 173 2.30 6.82 12.95
C VAL A 173 2.74 8.11 12.27
N ILE A 174 3.81 8.05 11.47
CA ILE A 174 4.36 9.19 10.72
C ILE A 174 3.73 9.26 9.34
N GLY A 175 3.10 10.40 9.03
CA GLY A 175 2.42 10.65 7.78
C GLY A 175 1.00 10.10 7.75
N VAL A 176 0.00 10.97 8.02
CA VAL A 176 -1.42 10.64 7.99
C VAL A 176 -2.00 10.92 6.58
N GLY A 177 -1.28 10.41 5.56
CA GLY A 177 -1.71 10.45 4.16
C GLY A 177 -2.58 9.27 3.76
N GLY A 178 -2.56 8.91 2.46
CA GLY A 178 -3.39 7.84 1.89
C GLY A 178 -3.26 6.47 2.57
N VAL A 179 -2.07 6.09 3.00
CA VAL A 179 -1.82 4.82 3.71
C VAL A 179 -1.90 5.01 5.23
N GLY A 180 -1.27 6.08 5.75
CA GLY A 180 -1.12 6.25 7.20
C GLY A 180 -2.43 6.48 7.95
N HIS A 181 -3.45 7.13 7.33
CA HIS A 181 -4.76 7.29 7.97
C HIS A 181 -5.50 5.96 8.15
N ILE A 182 -5.28 4.99 7.25
CA ILE A 182 -5.81 3.62 7.38
C ILE A 182 -5.02 2.88 8.48
N ALA A 183 -3.69 3.01 8.46
CA ALA A 183 -2.82 2.36 9.46
C ALA A 183 -3.14 2.81 10.89
N LEU A 184 -3.41 4.10 11.10
CA LEU A 184 -3.82 4.64 12.38
C LEU A 184 -5.06 3.92 12.92
N GLN A 185 -6.08 3.78 12.11
CA GLN A 185 -7.31 3.04 12.47
C GLN A 185 -7.02 1.57 12.76
N LEU A 186 -6.18 0.92 11.92
CA LEU A 186 -5.79 -0.48 12.12
C LEU A 186 -4.98 -0.72 13.40
N VAL A 187 -4.10 0.22 13.80
CA VAL A 187 -3.39 0.14 15.09
C VAL A 187 -4.37 0.12 16.24
N ARG A 188 -5.43 0.93 16.18
CA ARG A 188 -6.48 0.98 17.20
C ARG A 188 -7.34 -0.29 17.22
N GLU A 189 -7.72 -0.80 16.06
CA GLU A 189 -8.59 -1.99 15.94
C GLU A 189 -7.85 -3.30 16.28
N LEU A 190 -6.57 -3.40 15.95
CA LEU A 190 -5.79 -4.64 16.09
C LEU A 190 -4.87 -4.64 17.31
N GLY A 191 -4.75 -3.52 18.03
CA GLY A 191 -3.86 -3.35 19.15
C GLY A 191 -4.51 -2.68 20.35
N SER A 192 -3.72 -2.46 21.39
CA SER A 192 -4.12 -1.76 22.63
C SER A 192 -3.12 -0.67 23.03
N SER A 193 -2.32 -0.22 22.06
CA SER A 193 -1.30 0.82 22.27
C SER A 193 -1.93 2.21 22.36
N THR A 194 -1.27 3.13 23.04
CA THR A 194 -1.48 4.56 22.83
C THR A 194 -0.99 4.93 21.44
N VAL A 195 -1.81 5.63 20.65
CA VAL A 195 -1.52 5.99 19.25
C VAL A 195 -1.18 7.47 19.15
N ILE A 196 0.06 7.77 18.75
CA ILE A 196 0.52 9.14 18.48
C ILE A 196 0.62 9.32 16.96
N ALA A 197 -0.17 10.22 16.40
CA ALA A 197 -0.09 10.60 15.00
C ALA A 197 0.89 11.75 14.79
N VAL A 198 1.80 11.63 13.83
CA VAL A 198 2.82 12.62 13.50
C VAL A 198 2.63 13.09 12.06
N ASP A 199 2.28 14.35 11.86
CA ASP A 199 2.20 14.95 10.51
C ASP A 199 2.50 16.46 10.59
N THR A 200 3.20 16.99 9.59
CA THR A 200 3.50 18.43 9.49
C THR A 200 2.30 19.24 8.99
N ASP A 201 1.36 18.61 8.27
CA ASP A 201 0.14 19.26 7.74
C ASP A 201 -0.96 19.30 8.82
N GLU A 202 -1.46 20.49 9.09
CA GLU A 202 -2.51 20.70 10.13
C GLU A 202 -3.85 20.03 9.77
N ARG A 203 -4.20 19.91 8.48
CA ARG A 203 -5.44 19.25 8.05
C ARG A 203 -5.35 17.74 8.32
N ARG A 204 -4.19 17.15 8.07
CA ARG A 204 -3.94 15.73 8.34
C ARG A 204 -3.89 15.46 9.84
N ARG A 205 -3.34 16.38 10.63
CA ARG A 205 -3.40 16.28 12.10
C ARG A 205 -4.83 16.32 12.63
N ARG A 206 -5.70 17.20 12.08
CA ARG A 206 -7.13 17.21 12.43
C ARG A 206 -7.80 15.90 12.08
N LEU A 207 -7.57 15.39 10.88
CA LEU A 207 -8.08 14.07 10.47
C LEU A 207 -7.61 12.97 11.42
N ALA A 208 -6.35 12.96 11.82
CA ALA A 208 -5.81 11.97 12.77
C ALA A 208 -6.57 11.99 14.11
N ALA A 209 -6.88 13.18 14.62
CA ALA A 209 -7.67 13.32 15.85
C ALA A 209 -9.11 12.79 15.67
N GLU A 210 -9.75 13.11 14.53
CA GLU A 210 -11.10 12.60 14.18
C GLU A 210 -11.13 11.07 14.04
N LEU A 211 -10.05 10.48 13.53
CA LEU A 211 -9.88 9.03 13.40
C LEU A 211 -9.45 8.36 14.72
N GLY A 212 -9.30 9.13 15.78
CA GLY A 212 -9.11 8.63 17.13
C GLY A 212 -7.65 8.41 17.54
N ALA A 213 -6.68 9.16 16.99
CA ALA A 213 -5.35 9.23 17.61
C ALA A 213 -5.48 9.75 19.06
N ASP A 214 -4.75 9.15 19.99
CA ASP A 214 -4.76 9.58 21.39
C ASP A 214 -4.00 10.91 21.55
N GLU A 215 -2.93 11.09 20.77
CA GLU A 215 -2.15 12.32 20.65
C GLU A 215 -1.86 12.65 19.19
N VAL A 216 -1.76 13.93 18.86
CA VAL A 216 -1.46 14.40 17.51
C VAL A 216 -0.39 15.48 17.55
N VAL A 217 0.75 15.24 16.95
CA VAL A 217 1.94 16.09 17.06
C VAL A 217 2.54 16.43 15.69
N GLY A 218 3.41 17.43 15.66
CA GLY A 218 4.05 17.91 14.42
C GLY A 218 5.50 17.48 14.23
N SER A 219 6.13 16.86 15.24
CA SER A 219 7.56 16.55 15.21
C SER A 219 7.93 15.34 16.07
N ALA A 220 9.15 14.83 15.89
CA ALA A 220 9.71 13.74 16.70
C ALA A 220 9.90 14.14 18.18
N ASP A 221 10.37 15.36 18.42
CA ASP A 221 10.55 15.86 19.79
C ASP A 221 9.25 15.83 20.57
N ALA A 222 8.15 16.23 19.94
CA ALA A 222 6.83 16.20 20.58
C ALA A 222 6.35 14.77 20.90
N VAL A 223 6.78 13.73 20.16
CA VAL A 223 6.54 12.32 20.54
C VAL A 223 7.27 11.98 21.84
N ARG A 224 8.52 12.44 21.97
CA ARG A 224 9.28 12.21 23.23
C ARG A 224 8.66 12.96 24.39
N GLU A 225 8.22 14.19 24.20
CA GLU A 225 7.49 14.95 25.22
C GLU A 225 6.21 14.23 25.65
N ALA A 226 5.38 13.77 24.69
CA ALA A 226 4.14 13.04 24.95
C ALA A 226 4.35 11.68 25.64
N THR A 227 5.59 11.18 25.67
CA THR A 227 5.97 9.90 26.30
C THR A 227 6.91 10.07 27.50
N ASP A 228 6.96 11.25 28.12
CA ASP A 228 7.85 11.57 29.25
C ASP A 228 9.34 11.22 28.97
N GLY A 229 9.77 11.42 27.71
CA GLY A 229 11.13 11.14 27.26
C GLY A 229 11.42 9.68 26.90
N ARG A 230 10.47 8.77 27.11
CA ARG A 230 10.64 7.33 26.82
C ARG A 230 10.74 7.02 25.32
N GLY A 231 9.92 7.66 24.51
CA GLY A 231 9.75 7.38 23.09
C GLY A 231 8.69 6.30 22.79
N ALA A 232 8.50 6.00 21.50
CA ALA A 232 7.52 5.05 21.01
C ALA A 232 8.10 3.62 20.88
N ASP A 233 7.30 2.63 21.29
CA ASP A 233 7.70 1.21 21.17
C ASP A 233 7.67 0.73 19.72
N VAL A 234 6.78 1.31 18.90
CA VAL A 234 6.72 1.06 17.46
C VAL A 234 6.57 2.37 16.72
N VAL A 235 7.39 2.59 15.70
CA VAL A 235 7.28 3.73 14.78
C VAL A 235 6.97 3.20 13.38
N PHE A 236 5.84 3.62 12.81
CA PHE A 236 5.46 3.34 11.43
C PHE A 236 5.69 4.58 10.57
N ASP A 237 6.62 4.52 9.63
CA ASP A 237 6.91 5.63 8.72
C ASP A 237 6.27 5.38 7.33
N PHE A 238 5.18 6.11 7.05
CA PHE A 238 4.48 6.10 5.78
C PHE A 238 4.94 7.22 4.81
N VAL A 239 5.98 7.97 5.18
CA VAL A 239 6.55 9.05 4.35
C VAL A 239 7.82 8.61 3.64
N GLY A 240 8.81 8.08 4.36
CA GLY A 240 10.01 7.48 3.79
C GLY A 240 10.99 8.50 3.19
N THR A 241 11.27 9.61 3.88
CA THR A 241 12.29 10.58 3.49
C THR A 241 13.49 10.50 4.43
N ASP A 242 14.65 11.04 4.01
CA ASP A 242 15.84 11.14 4.89
C ASP A 242 15.48 11.77 6.24
N GLN A 243 14.63 12.79 6.23
CA GLN A 243 14.20 13.49 7.43
C GLN A 243 13.33 12.60 8.34
N THR A 244 12.37 11.85 7.77
CA THR A 244 11.50 10.97 8.58
C THR A 244 12.27 9.75 9.07
N HIS A 245 13.24 9.24 8.33
CA HIS A 245 14.14 8.18 8.78
C HIS A 245 14.96 8.60 10.00
N ALA A 246 15.56 9.80 9.97
CA ALA A 246 16.30 10.35 11.11
C ALA A 246 15.37 10.58 12.31
N ALA A 247 14.23 11.23 12.09
CA ALA A 247 13.24 11.50 13.12
C ALA A 247 12.69 10.21 13.76
N SER A 248 12.49 9.15 12.99
CA SER A 248 12.03 7.85 13.49
C SER A 248 13.02 7.25 14.48
N ALA A 249 14.31 7.32 14.19
CA ALA A 249 15.34 6.83 15.13
C ALA A 249 15.36 7.62 16.45
N GLU A 250 15.11 8.94 16.38
CA GLU A 250 15.09 9.81 17.55
C GLU A 250 13.86 9.58 18.45
N MET A 251 12.71 9.23 17.87
CA MET A 251 11.48 9.02 18.65
C MET A 251 11.30 7.60 19.18
N LEU A 252 12.16 6.64 18.80
CA LEU A 252 12.09 5.27 19.32
C LEU A 252 12.39 5.19 20.82
N ALA A 253 11.63 4.36 21.51
CA ALA A 253 11.98 3.87 22.83
C ALA A 253 13.15 2.87 22.75
N ARG A 254 13.83 2.62 23.86
CA ARG A 254 14.83 1.53 23.94
C ARG A 254 14.15 0.19 23.66
N GLY A 255 14.73 -0.59 22.73
CA GLY A 255 14.15 -1.84 22.26
C GLY A 255 12.96 -1.65 21.32
N GLY A 256 12.67 -0.41 20.91
CA GLY A 256 11.58 -0.10 19.98
C GLY A 256 11.82 -0.62 18.56
N THR A 257 10.77 -0.74 17.80
CA THR A 257 10.80 -1.23 16.42
C THR A 257 10.47 -0.11 15.44
N TYR A 258 11.31 0.09 14.44
CA TYR A 258 11.07 0.99 13.33
C TYR A 258 10.60 0.21 12.10
N SER A 259 9.41 0.51 11.61
CA SER A 259 8.81 -0.04 10.40
C SER A 259 8.81 1.00 9.29
N VAL A 260 9.54 0.74 8.21
CA VAL A 260 9.62 1.60 7.02
C VAL A 260 8.59 1.13 6.01
N ILE A 261 7.67 1.99 5.64
CA ILE A 261 6.61 1.71 4.66
C ILE A 261 6.69 2.71 3.49
N GLY A 262 6.95 3.99 3.77
CA GLY A 262 7.15 5.01 2.76
C GLY A 262 8.36 4.67 1.87
N TYR A 263 8.28 5.06 0.59
CA TYR A 263 9.33 4.78 -0.39
C TYR A 263 10.12 6.05 -0.71
N GLY A 264 11.41 6.04 -0.41
CA GLY A 264 12.34 7.12 -0.71
C GLY A 264 13.46 7.24 0.32
N GLY A 265 14.26 8.28 0.21
CA GLY A 265 15.33 8.61 1.13
C GLY A 265 16.39 7.52 1.35
N THR A 266 17.28 7.81 2.27
CA THR A 266 18.35 6.90 2.70
C THR A 266 18.32 6.76 4.21
N ILE A 267 18.30 5.54 4.72
CA ILE A 267 18.39 5.28 6.16
C ILE A 267 19.88 5.33 6.56
N SER A 268 20.24 6.31 7.39
CA SER A 268 21.60 6.45 7.93
C SER A 268 21.53 6.46 9.46
N ILE A 269 21.71 5.29 10.08
CA ILE A 269 21.70 5.14 11.53
C ILE A 269 23.07 4.61 11.98
N PRO A 270 23.78 5.29 12.89
CA PRO A 270 25.01 4.78 13.46
C PRO A 270 24.80 3.43 14.14
N SER A 271 25.66 2.45 13.86
CA SER A 271 25.53 1.10 14.45
C SER A 271 25.51 1.12 15.97
N GLY A 272 26.23 2.04 16.61
CA GLY A 272 26.20 2.20 18.05
C GLY A 272 24.82 2.55 18.60
N ALA A 273 24.04 3.34 17.87
CA ALA A 273 22.66 3.65 18.24
C ALA A 273 21.75 2.41 18.20
N LEU A 274 21.97 1.52 17.20
CA LEU A 274 21.21 0.27 17.08
C LEU A 274 21.56 -0.76 18.16
N VAL A 275 22.78 -0.73 18.68
CA VAL A 275 23.24 -1.68 19.71
C VAL A 275 22.80 -1.23 21.11
N VAL A 276 22.74 0.07 21.36
CA VAL A 276 22.45 0.64 22.68
C VAL A 276 20.95 0.84 22.91
N ASN A 277 20.21 1.06 21.87
CA ASN A 277 18.75 1.26 21.89
C ASN A 277 18.04 0.06 21.31
#